data_f17aa5403f0ac653344da60946e9e33c
#
_entry.id   f17aa5403f0ac653344da60946e9e33c
#
_cell.length_a   1.000
_cell.length_b   1.000
_cell.length_c   1.000
_cell.angle_alpha   90.00
_cell.angle_beta   90.00
_cell.angle_gamma   90.00
#
_symmetry.space_group_name_H-M   'P 1'
#
loop_
_entity.id
_entity.type
_entity.pdbx_description
1 polymer ?
#
loop_
_entity_poly.entity_id
_entity_poly.type
_entity_poly.pdbx_seq_one_letter_code
_entity_poly.pdbx_strand_id
1 'polypeptide(L)'
;MDEQASTRVVLIRHGESASNAGAWISGQDTCGGLTPRGRAQAEALRVRLGDDPGLRPDVVLVSTMARAVQTAEIVAAPTGLVPEQRAELMERIPGEAEGMTVPEYTERYGRAPWQDWQEPMSPGGESGDEFTHRVITATDRVGAEHRGKTVWVVCHGGVIMVTAIARWPGPTLDIEAALPIVSPINTSVSEWVVDAQDRWSLARYNDDTHLVGLEI
;
A
#
# COMPACT_ATOMS: atom_id res chain seq x y z
N MET A 1 -18.69 -30.01 -8.44
CA MET A 1 -18.66 -28.53 -8.27
C MET A 1 -17.20 -28.17 -8.28
N ASP A 2 -16.75 -27.59 -9.39
CA ASP A 2 -15.37 -27.10 -9.47
C ASP A 2 -15.19 -26.07 -8.35
N GLU A 3 -14.34 -26.40 -7.38
CA GLU A 3 -13.88 -25.48 -6.35
C GLU A 3 -13.02 -24.43 -7.05
N GLN A 4 -13.69 -23.37 -7.52
CA GLN A 4 -12.99 -22.30 -8.23
C GLN A 4 -11.99 -21.69 -7.26
N ALA A 5 -10.69 -21.87 -7.56
CA ALA A 5 -9.61 -21.45 -6.69
C ALA A 5 -9.77 -19.98 -6.30
N SER A 6 -9.69 -19.69 -5.00
CA SER A 6 -9.76 -18.32 -4.49
C SER A 6 -8.56 -17.49 -4.98
N THR A 7 -8.79 -16.20 -5.21
CA THR A 7 -7.72 -15.24 -5.54
C THR A 7 -7.08 -14.75 -4.26
N ARG A 8 -5.76 -14.69 -4.21
CA ARG A 8 -5.00 -14.12 -3.09
C ARG A 8 -4.43 -12.78 -3.51
N VAL A 9 -4.84 -11.71 -2.86
CA VAL A 9 -4.31 -10.34 -3.07
C VAL A 9 -3.44 -9.98 -1.88
N VAL A 10 -2.14 -9.90 -2.12
CA VAL A 10 -1.12 -9.63 -1.10
C VAL A 10 -0.64 -8.20 -1.25
N LEU A 11 -1.18 -7.31 -0.41
CA LEU A 11 -0.80 -5.90 -0.38
C LEU A 11 0.50 -5.75 0.43
N ILE A 12 1.52 -5.15 -0.17
CA ILE A 12 2.84 -4.95 0.43
C ILE A 12 3.10 -3.44 0.48
N ARG A 13 3.32 -2.88 1.68
CA ARG A 13 3.76 -1.50 1.79
C ARG A 13 5.21 -1.38 1.33
N HIS A 14 5.56 -0.32 0.60
CA HIS A 14 6.95 -0.03 0.24
C HIS A 14 7.86 0.06 1.48
N GLY A 15 9.16 -0.16 1.30
CA GLY A 15 10.19 0.06 2.32
C GLY A 15 10.30 1.54 2.72
N GLU A 16 11.00 1.84 3.80
CA GLU A 16 11.21 3.22 4.25
C GLU A 16 11.74 4.07 3.10
N SER A 17 11.06 5.18 2.83
CA SER A 17 11.44 6.14 1.78
C SER A 17 12.12 7.36 2.37
N ALA A 18 12.81 8.12 1.52
CA ALA A 18 13.38 9.41 1.90
C ALA A 18 12.32 10.34 2.51
N SER A 19 11.09 10.33 1.98
CA SER A 19 9.99 11.12 2.54
C SER A 19 9.52 10.64 3.92
N ASN A 20 9.56 9.34 4.20
CA ASN A 20 9.26 8.84 5.54
C ASN A 20 10.32 9.31 6.54
N ALA A 21 11.60 9.20 6.20
CA ALA A 21 12.71 9.62 7.06
C ALA A 21 12.77 11.14 7.26
N GLY A 22 12.45 11.91 6.22
CA GLY A 22 12.45 13.38 6.25
C GLY A 22 11.11 14.00 6.65
N ALA A 23 10.08 13.21 6.88
CA ALA A 23 8.75 13.63 7.34
C ALA A 23 8.08 14.69 6.44
N TRP A 24 8.16 14.52 5.11
CA TRP A 24 7.42 15.37 4.17
C TRP A 24 6.32 14.62 3.42
N ILE A 25 5.33 15.37 2.95
CA ILE A 25 4.24 14.90 2.09
C ILE A 25 4.81 14.63 0.70
N SER A 26 4.79 13.37 0.28
CA SER A 26 5.43 12.96 -0.97
C SER A 26 4.41 12.46 -1.99
N GLY A 27 4.40 13.07 -3.15
CA GLY A 27 3.71 12.61 -4.34
C GLY A 27 4.62 11.85 -5.31
N GLN A 28 4.28 11.89 -6.59
CA GLN A 28 5.03 11.22 -7.65
C GLN A 28 6.41 11.87 -7.89
N ASP A 29 6.46 13.20 -7.87
CA ASP A 29 7.65 13.96 -8.28
C ASP A 29 8.69 14.08 -7.15
N THR A 30 8.23 14.11 -5.90
CA THR A 30 9.11 14.27 -4.72
C THR A 30 9.39 12.96 -3.98
N CYS A 31 9.12 11.82 -4.61
CA CYS A 31 9.17 10.49 -3.94
C CYS A 31 10.55 10.16 -3.32
N GLY A 32 11.67 10.57 -3.92
CA GLY A 32 13.03 10.36 -3.41
C GLY A 32 13.52 8.91 -3.30
N GLY A 33 12.65 7.92 -3.53
CA GLY A 33 12.99 6.50 -3.46
C GLY A 33 13.22 5.94 -2.05
N LEU A 34 13.82 4.75 -1.95
CA LEU A 34 14.11 4.06 -0.69
C LEU A 34 15.37 4.60 -0.01
N THR A 35 15.32 4.68 1.31
CA THR A 35 16.53 4.85 2.14
C THR A 35 17.36 3.56 2.16
N PRO A 36 18.63 3.59 2.65
CA PRO A 36 19.38 2.36 2.92
C PRO A 36 18.60 1.38 3.82
N ARG A 37 17.93 1.91 4.85
CA ARG A 37 17.06 1.14 5.73
C ARG A 37 15.88 0.52 4.97
N GLY A 38 15.20 1.29 4.12
CA GLY A 38 14.11 0.78 3.31
C GLY A 38 14.53 -0.33 2.35
N ARG A 39 15.75 -0.27 1.81
CA ARG A 39 16.32 -1.35 0.99
C ARG A 39 16.56 -2.60 1.82
N ALA A 40 17.14 -2.47 3.02
CA ALA A 40 17.36 -3.61 3.91
C ALA A 40 16.03 -4.25 4.37
N GLN A 41 14.99 -3.44 4.63
CA GLN A 41 13.65 -3.94 4.91
C GLN A 41 13.09 -4.75 3.72
N ALA A 42 13.23 -4.25 2.50
CA ALA A 42 12.79 -4.95 1.29
C ALA A 42 13.56 -6.27 1.06
N GLU A 43 14.87 -6.30 1.36
CA GLU A 43 15.67 -7.53 1.30
C GLU A 43 15.23 -8.57 2.33
N ALA A 44 14.93 -8.15 3.57
CA ALA A 44 14.40 -9.04 4.60
C ALA A 44 13.04 -9.63 4.18
N LEU A 45 12.16 -8.80 3.60
CA LEU A 45 10.91 -9.27 3.04
C LEU A 45 11.11 -10.26 1.88
N ARG A 46 12.06 -9.99 0.99
CA ARG A 46 12.41 -10.88 -0.12
C ARG A 46 12.77 -12.29 0.37
N VAL A 47 13.60 -12.38 1.41
CA VAL A 47 13.98 -13.67 2.02
C VAL A 47 12.74 -14.38 2.54
N ARG A 48 11.93 -13.70 3.37
CA ARG A 48 10.70 -14.27 3.94
C ARG A 48 9.72 -14.78 2.89
N LEU A 49 9.46 -14.00 1.84
CA LEU A 49 8.53 -14.38 0.78
C LEU A 49 9.07 -15.55 -0.06
N GLY A 50 10.41 -15.67 -0.18
CA GLY A 50 11.06 -16.81 -0.82
C GLY A 50 10.89 -18.10 -0.04
N ASP A 51 10.79 -18.02 1.28
CA ASP A 51 10.63 -19.16 2.19
C ASP A 51 9.15 -19.57 2.37
N ASP A 52 8.20 -18.79 1.86
CA ASP A 52 6.76 -19.08 1.94
C ASP A 52 6.17 -19.45 0.58
N PRO A 53 6.18 -20.75 0.21
CA PRO A 53 5.66 -21.20 -1.09
C PRO A 53 4.14 -20.92 -1.22
N GLY A 54 3.41 -20.77 -0.12
CA GLY A 54 2.01 -20.42 -0.11
C GLY A 54 1.71 -18.99 -0.56
N LEU A 55 2.71 -18.10 -0.55
CA LEU A 55 2.61 -16.72 -1.01
C LEU A 55 3.30 -16.47 -2.35
N ARG A 56 3.81 -17.50 -3.04
CA ARG A 56 4.47 -17.33 -4.32
C ARG A 56 3.54 -16.62 -5.33
N PRO A 57 3.97 -15.51 -5.95
CA PRO A 57 3.11 -14.75 -6.84
C PRO A 57 3.03 -15.37 -8.23
N ASP A 58 1.86 -15.26 -8.86
CA ASP A 58 1.66 -15.44 -10.30
C ASP A 58 1.81 -14.11 -11.05
N VAL A 59 1.54 -13.00 -10.36
CA VAL A 59 1.58 -11.63 -10.90
C VAL A 59 2.12 -10.68 -9.84
N VAL A 60 2.90 -9.68 -10.26
CA VAL A 60 3.37 -8.59 -9.41
C VAL A 60 2.90 -7.27 -10.02
N LEU A 61 2.04 -6.55 -9.30
CA LEU A 61 1.58 -5.21 -9.63
C LEU A 61 2.26 -4.22 -8.69
N VAL A 62 2.52 -3.01 -9.18
CA VAL A 62 3.21 -2.00 -8.38
C VAL A 62 2.72 -0.59 -8.70
N SER A 63 2.64 0.26 -7.68
CA SER A 63 2.46 1.71 -7.84
C SER A 63 3.59 2.32 -8.66
N THR A 64 3.30 3.38 -9.42
CA THR A 64 4.31 4.10 -10.22
C THR A 64 5.32 4.89 -9.39
N MET A 65 5.10 5.07 -8.09
CA MET A 65 6.00 5.84 -7.23
C MET A 65 7.33 5.11 -6.99
N ALA A 66 8.46 5.82 -7.11
CA ALA A 66 9.81 5.24 -7.08
C ALA A 66 10.07 4.33 -5.87
N ARG A 67 9.60 4.69 -4.66
CA ARG A 67 9.74 3.85 -3.46
C ARG A 67 9.05 2.50 -3.57
N ALA A 68 7.89 2.46 -4.24
CA ALA A 68 7.15 1.20 -4.47
C ALA A 68 7.83 0.37 -5.56
N VAL A 69 8.23 1.00 -6.67
CA VAL A 69 8.95 0.34 -7.77
C VAL A 69 10.23 -0.32 -7.27
N GLN A 70 11.07 0.42 -6.53
CA GLN A 70 12.32 -0.11 -5.97
C GLN A 70 12.07 -1.26 -4.98
N THR A 71 11.00 -1.19 -4.18
CA THR A 71 10.62 -2.30 -3.30
C THR A 71 10.21 -3.52 -4.13
N ALA A 72 9.35 -3.33 -5.14
CA ALA A 72 8.90 -4.43 -6.00
C ALA A 72 10.04 -5.10 -6.75
N GLU A 73 10.99 -4.33 -7.28
CA GLU A 73 12.20 -4.86 -7.95
C GLU A 73 13.01 -5.77 -7.03
N ILE A 74 13.18 -5.37 -5.76
CA ILE A 74 13.92 -6.18 -4.77
C ILE A 74 13.15 -7.46 -4.44
N VAL A 75 11.86 -7.34 -4.05
CA VAL A 75 11.10 -8.49 -3.54
C VAL A 75 10.74 -9.48 -4.65
N ALA A 76 10.53 -9.02 -5.88
CA ALA A 76 10.16 -9.87 -7.01
C ALA A 76 11.37 -10.52 -7.72
N ALA A 77 12.59 -10.05 -7.49
CA ALA A 77 13.79 -10.54 -8.20
C ALA A 77 13.91 -12.08 -8.27
N PRO A 78 13.67 -12.86 -7.17
CA PRO A 78 13.77 -14.31 -7.22
C PRO A 78 12.64 -15.00 -7.98
N THR A 79 11.54 -14.31 -8.26
CA THR A 79 10.37 -14.91 -8.92
C THR A 79 10.51 -14.99 -10.43
N GLY A 80 11.39 -14.17 -11.02
CA GLY A 80 11.52 -13.98 -12.47
C GLY A 80 10.39 -13.18 -13.10
N LEU A 81 9.44 -12.66 -12.30
CA LEU A 81 8.34 -11.81 -12.78
C LEU A 81 8.80 -10.35 -12.88
N VAL A 82 8.30 -9.67 -13.90
CA VAL A 82 8.49 -8.22 -14.08
C VAL A 82 7.31 -7.49 -13.44
N PRO A 83 7.54 -6.61 -12.46
CA PRO A 83 6.46 -5.83 -11.84
C PRO A 83 5.76 -4.92 -12.86
N GLU A 84 4.43 -5.04 -12.95
CA GLU A 84 3.60 -4.22 -13.83
C GLU A 84 3.17 -2.95 -13.07
N GLN A 85 3.52 -1.78 -13.62
CA GLN A 85 3.18 -0.52 -13.00
C GLN A 85 1.71 -0.14 -13.23
N ARG A 86 1.04 0.29 -12.15
CA ARG A 86 -0.36 0.70 -12.10
C ARG A 86 -0.50 2.02 -11.36
N ALA A 87 -0.82 3.10 -12.07
CA ALA A 87 -0.95 4.45 -11.47
C ALA A 87 -2.09 4.52 -10.44
N GLU A 88 -3.15 3.73 -10.62
CA GLU A 88 -4.26 3.64 -9.68
C GLU A 88 -3.89 3.08 -8.29
N LEU A 89 -2.68 2.51 -8.16
CA LEU A 89 -2.14 2.03 -6.88
C LEU A 89 -1.28 3.07 -6.13
N MET A 90 -1.20 4.31 -6.64
CA MET A 90 -0.47 5.40 -5.98
C MET A 90 -1.08 5.76 -4.62
N GLU A 91 -0.25 6.36 -3.76
CA GLU A 91 -0.70 7.01 -2.53
C GLU A 91 -1.64 8.19 -2.87
N ARG A 92 -2.35 8.72 -1.87
CA ARG A 92 -3.20 9.90 -2.03
C ARG A 92 -2.42 11.03 -2.68
N ILE A 93 -2.97 11.58 -3.75
CA ILE A 93 -2.33 12.66 -4.52
C ILE A 93 -2.39 13.95 -3.70
N PRO A 94 -1.24 14.53 -3.35
CA PRO A 94 -1.21 15.67 -2.43
C PRO A 94 -1.51 17.02 -3.10
N GLY A 95 -1.41 17.14 -4.42
CA GLY A 95 -1.53 18.41 -5.14
C GLY A 95 -0.39 19.37 -4.77
N GLU A 96 -0.70 20.66 -4.56
CA GLU A 96 0.30 21.69 -4.18
C GLU A 96 1.00 21.43 -2.84
N ALA A 97 0.48 20.51 -2.02
CA ALA A 97 1.14 20.11 -0.77
C ALA A 97 2.33 19.17 -0.98
N GLU A 98 2.58 18.73 -2.21
CA GLU A 98 3.72 17.86 -2.52
C GLU A 98 5.05 18.54 -2.18
N GLY A 99 5.87 17.86 -1.37
CA GLY A 99 7.16 18.35 -0.89
C GLY A 99 7.11 19.15 0.42
N MET A 100 5.92 19.50 0.92
CA MET A 100 5.79 20.19 2.20
C MET A 100 6.03 19.24 3.37
N THR A 101 6.65 19.75 4.42
CA THR A 101 6.60 19.07 5.72
C THR A 101 5.21 19.20 6.36
N VAL A 102 4.88 18.32 7.31
CA VAL A 102 3.59 18.42 8.04
C VAL A 102 3.41 19.77 8.76
N PRO A 103 4.44 20.35 9.42
CA PRO A 103 4.35 21.70 9.99
C PRO A 103 4.03 22.78 8.95
N GLU A 104 4.73 22.82 7.81
CA GLU A 104 4.47 23.78 6.73
C GLU A 104 3.06 23.65 6.15
N TYR A 105 2.60 22.40 5.97
CA TYR A 105 1.23 22.15 5.54
C TYR A 105 0.21 22.69 6.57
N THR A 106 0.43 22.40 7.86
CA THR A 106 -0.49 22.84 8.93
C THR A 106 -0.50 24.35 9.04
N GLU A 107 0.63 25.02 8.90
CA GLU A 107 0.72 26.49 8.88
C GLU A 107 -0.05 27.08 7.69
N ARG A 108 0.09 26.48 6.49
CA ARG A 108 -0.53 26.98 5.27
C ARG A 108 -2.03 26.70 5.18
N TYR A 109 -2.50 25.53 5.63
CA TYR A 109 -3.89 25.10 5.44
C TYR A 109 -4.71 25.05 6.72
N GLY A 110 -4.12 25.31 7.89
CA GLY A 110 -4.82 25.38 9.19
C GLY A 110 -5.30 24.03 9.73
N ARG A 111 -4.87 22.90 9.14
CA ARG A 111 -5.29 21.55 9.50
C ARG A 111 -4.15 20.55 9.22
N ALA A 112 -4.20 19.37 9.84
CA ALA A 112 -3.26 18.30 9.50
C ALA A 112 -3.62 17.62 8.15
N PRO A 113 -2.67 17.01 7.43
CA PRO A 113 -2.92 16.40 6.11
C PRO A 113 -4.00 15.30 6.09
N TRP A 114 -4.29 14.70 7.24
CA TRP A 114 -5.26 13.61 7.41
C TRP A 114 -6.58 14.05 8.02
N GLN A 115 -6.75 15.33 8.33
CA GLN A 115 -8.02 15.92 8.78
C GLN A 115 -8.87 16.31 7.57
N ASP A 116 -10.18 16.45 7.81
CA ASP A 116 -11.17 16.82 6.80
C ASP A 116 -11.09 15.90 5.58
N TRP A 117 -11.30 14.60 5.80
CA TRP A 117 -11.13 13.55 4.78
C TRP A 117 -11.89 13.82 3.48
N GLN A 118 -13.04 14.49 3.56
CA GLN A 118 -13.88 14.83 2.42
C GLN A 118 -13.32 15.96 1.55
N GLU A 119 -12.41 16.76 2.10
CA GLU A 119 -11.77 17.85 1.36
C GLU A 119 -10.50 17.39 0.64
N PRO A 120 -10.18 17.96 -0.54
CA PRO A 120 -8.88 17.75 -1.16
C PRO A 120 -7.75 18.10 -0.20
N MET A 121 -6.65 17.34 -0.24
CA MET A 121 -5.49 17.63 0.61
C MET A 121 -5.01 19.07 0.39
N SER A 122 -4.89 19.47 -0.88
CA SER A 122 -4.60 20.84 -1.32
C SER A 122 -5.12 21.04 -2.74
N PRO A 123 -5.05 22.25 -3.34
CA PRO A 123 -5.41 22.44 -4.74
C PRO A 123 -4.68 21.45 -5.65
N GLY A 124 -5.41 20.80 -6.55
CA GLY A 124 -4.90 19.75 -7.45
C GLY A 124 -4.64 18.40 -6.78
N GLY A 125 -4.93 18.25 -5.49
CA GLY A 125 -4.85 16.98 -4.78
C GLY A 125 -6.18 16.22 -4.75
N GLU A 126 -6.14 14.96 -4.29
CA GLU A 126 -7.34 14.14 -4.05
C GLU A 126 -7.97 14.47 -2.69
N SER A 127 -9.30 14.44 -2.61
CA SER A 127 -10.01 14.22 -1.35
C SER A 127 -9.80 12.78 -0.87
N GLY A 128 -10.08 12.51 0.39
CA GLY A 128 -10.03 11.14 0.91
C GLY A 128 -11.10 10.26 0.29
N ASP A 129 -12.27 10.82 -0.07
CA ASP A 129 -13.33 10.07 -0.74
C ASP A 129 -12.94 9.68 -2.17
N GLU A 130 -12.31 10.59 -2.94
CA GLU A 130 -11.76 10.29 -4.27
C GLU A 130 -10.67 9.22 -4.19
N PHE A 131 -9.75 9.37 -3.25
CA PHE A 131 -8.72 8.37 -2.97
C PHE A 131 -9.33 7.00 -2.63
N THR A 132 -10.30 6.97 -1.72
CA THR A 132 -11.00 5.74 -1.33
C THR A 132 -11.66 5.07 -2.53
N HIS A 133 -12.38 5.84 -3.34
CA HIS A 133 -13.03 5.33 -4.53
C HIS A 133 -12.03 4.74 -5.54
N ARG A 134 -10.93 5.44 -5.79
CA ARG A 134 -9.86 4.97 -6.69
C ARG A 134 -9.25 3.66 -6.20
N VAL A 135 -8.89 3.59 -4.92
CA VAL A 135 -8.26 2.41 -4.31
C VAL A 135 -9.19 1.20 -4.35
N ILE A 136 -10.46 1.37 -3.98
CA ILE A 136 -11.42 0.25 -3.97
C ILE A 136 -11.68 -0.24 -5.39
N THR A 137 -11.89 0.67 -6.34
CA THR A 137 -12.06 0.32 -7.75
C THR A 137 -10.83 -0.43 -8.29
N ALA A 138 -9.61 0.03 -7.95
CA ALA A 138 -8.37 -0.61 -8.38
C ALA A 138 -8.21 -2.02 -7.78
N THR A 139 -8.42 -2.16 -6.47
CA THR A 139 -8.27 -3.45 -5.79
C THR A 139 -9.33 -4.46 -6.22
N ASP A 140 -10.59 -4.04 -6.41
CA ASP A 140 -11.65 -4.92 -6.95
C ASP A 140 -11.31 -5.40 -8.36
N ARG A 141 -10.77 -4.52 -9.20
CA ARG A 141 -10.26 -4.88 -10.54
C ARG A 141 -9.15 -5.92 -10.45
N VAL A 142 -8.18 -5.75 -9.53
CA VAL A 142 -7.10 -6.74 -9.31
C VAL A 142 -7.68 -8.11 -8.98
N GLY A 143 -8.65 -8.19 -8.06
CA GLY A 143 -9.32 -9.45 -7.72
C GLY A 143 -10.03 -10.10 -8.92
N ALA A 144 -10.71 -9.29 -9.73
CA ALA A 144 -11.48 -9.77 -10.89
C ALA A 144 -10.58 -10.21 -12.07
N GLU A 145 -9.52 -9.46 -12.38
CA GLU A 145 -8.61 -9.74 -13.49
C GLU A 145 -7.72 -10.97 -13.25
N HIS A 146 -7.50 -11.33 -11.98
CA HIS A 146 -6.54 -12.37 -11.61
C HIS A 146 -7.17 -13.53 -10.82
N ARG A 147 -8.38 -13.94 -11.20
CA ARG A 147 -9.11 -15.03 -10.52
C ARG A 147 -8.27 -16.30 -10.40
N GLY A 148 -8.25 -16.88 -9.20
CA GLY A 148 -7.52 -18.11 -8.88
C GLY A 148 -5.99 -17.96 -8.78
N LYS A 149 -5.47 -16.71 -8.82
CA LYS A 149 -4.04 -16.40 -8.75
C LYS A 149 -3.64 -15.78 -7.42
N THR A 150 -2.36 -15.85 -7.10
CA THR A 150 -1.71 -15.05 -6.06
C THR A 150 -1.11 -13.81 -6.70
N VAL A 151 -1.57 -12.62 -6.29
CA VAL A 151 -1.14 -11.32 -6.82
C VAL A 151 -0.43 -10.53 -5.73
N TRP A 152 0.83 -10.19 -5.95
CA TRP A 152 1.49 -9.20 -5.11
C TRP A 152 1.18 -7.81 -5.63
N VAL A 153 0.81 -6.92 -4.72
CA VAL A 153 0.51 -5.51 -4.99
C VAL A 153 1.40 -4.66 -4.11
N VAL A 154 2.51 -4.16 -4.67
CA VAL A 154 3.43 -3.29 -3.92
C VAL A 154 2.93 -1.85 -4.01
N CYS A 155 2.52 -1.31 -2.87
CA CYS A 155 1.79 -0.04 -2.78
C CYS A 155 2.15 0.74 -1.51
N HIS A 156 1.20 1.44 -0.92
CA HIS A 156 1.40 2.45 0.12
C HIS A 156 0.53 2.19 1.35
N GLY A 157 0.88 2.88 2.43
CA GLY A 157 0.15 2.78 3.70
C GLY A 157 -1.32 3.14 3.58
N GLY A 158 -1.62 4.26 2.91
CA GLY A 158 -2.99 4.71 2.68
C GLY A 158 -3.81 3.72 1.84
N VAL A 159 -3.21 3.13 0.79
CA VAL A 159 -3.88 2.11 -0.04
C VAL A 159 -4.28 0.89 0.79
N ILE A 160 -3.37 0.38 1.61
CA ILE A 160 -3.64 -0.80 2.47
C ILE A 160 -4.70 -0.47 3.52
N MET A 161 -4.56 0.68 4.18
CA MET A 161 -5.48 1.15 5.21
C MET A 161 -6.90 1.33 4.66
N VAL A 162 -7.04 2.06 3.55
CA VAL A 162 -8.35 2.31 2.92
C VAL A 162 -8.99 0.99 2.46
N THR A 163 -8.19 0.07 1.90
CA THR A 163 -8.68 -1.27 1.55
C THR A 163 -9.26 -2.01 2.76
N ALA A 164 -8.61 -1.90 3.92
CA ALA A 164 -9.08 -2.55 5.15
C ALA A 164 -10.33 -1.87 5.71
N ILE A 165 -10.34 -0.54 5.79
CA ILE A 165 -11.46 0.22 6.36
C ILE A 165 -12.73 0.07 5.50
N ALA A 166 -12.61 0.19 4.19
CA ALA A 166 -13.76 0.11 3.28
C ALA A 166 -14.38 -1.30 3.21
N ARG A 167 -13.62 -2.34 3.58
CA ARG A 167 -14.12 -3.74 3.65
C ARG A 167 -14.47 -4.16 5.07
N TRP A 168 -14.44 -3.25 6.01
CA TRP A 168 -14.81 -3.53 7.40
C TRP A 168 -16.31 -3.84 7.51
N PRO A 169 -16.70 -5.01 8.06
CA PRO A 169 -18.11 -5.42 8.13
C PRO A 169 -18.89 -4.80 9.29
N GLY A 170 -18.20 -4.02 10.14
CA GLY A 170 -18.78 -3.41 11.35
C GLY A 170 -19.36 -2.00 11.11
N PRO A 171 -19.62 -1.26 12.18
CA PRO A 171 -20.04 0.13 12.10
C PRO A 171 -19.03 0.96 11.29
N THR A 172 -19.49 2.03 10.64
CA THR A 172 -18.61 2.95 9.90
C THR A 172 -17.49 3.41 10.81
N LEU A 173 -16.24 3.16 10.39
CA LEU A 173 -15.07 3.63 11.13
C LEU A 173 -14.86 5.11 10.82
N ASP A 174 -14.62 5.88 11.87
CA ASP A 174 -14.04 7.21 11.73
C ASP A 174 -12.59 7.04 11.25
N ILE A 175 -12.32 7.46 10.02
CA ILE A 175 -11.00 7.28 9.39
C ILE A 175 -9.92 8.02 10.19
N GLU A 176 -10.20 9.24 10.66
CA GLU A 176 -9.23 10.03 11.42
C GLU A 176 -8.83 9.34 12.73
N ALA A 177 -9.82 8.77 13.42
CA ALA A 177 -9.58 7.99 14.63
C ALA A 177 -8.92 6.62 14.35
N ALA A 178 -9.18 6.02 13.18
CA ALA A 178 -8.62 4.72 12.81
C ALA A 178 -7.17 4.80 12.32
N LEU A 179 -6.73 5.92 11.72
CA LEU A 179 -5.40 6.09 11.13
C LEU A 179 -4.24 5.63 12.03
N PRO A 180 -4.17 6.03 13.33
CA PRO A 180 -3.08 5.60 14.21
C PRO A 180 -3.08 4.10 14.50
N ILE A 181 -4.26 3.45 14.40
CA ILE A 181 -4.46 2.05 14.77
C ILE A 181 -4.15 1.12 13.61
N VAL A 182 -4.52 1.54 12.40
CA VAL A 182 -4.44 0.69 11.20
C VAL A 182 -3.31 1.07 10.25
N SER A 183 -2.39 1.97 10.64
CA SER A 183 -1.26 2.37 9.80
C SER A 183 -0.29 1.21 9.59
N PRO A 184 -0.12 0.70 8.37
CA PRO A 184 0.80 -0.41 8.12
C PRO A 184 2.26 0.03 8.33
N ILE A 185 3.11 -0.92 8.75
CA ILE A 185 4.57 -0.72 8.87
C ILE A 185 5.22 -0.85 7.47
N ASN A 186 6.35 -0.18 7.23
CA ASN A 186 7.10 -0.33 5.97
C ASN A 186 7.43 -1.82 5.71
N THR A 187 7.25 -2.26 4.49
CA THR A 187 7.38 -3.66 4.02
C THR A 187 6.42 -4.67 4.67
N SER A 188 5.48 -4.23 5.51
CA SER A 188 4.49 -5.16 6.04
C SER A 188 3.62 -5.78 4.94
N VAL A 189 3.11 -6.97 5.24
CA VAL A 189 2.27 -7.77 4.36
C VAL A 189 0.85 -7.82 4.89
N SER A 190 -0.12 -7.48 4.04
CA SER A 190 -1.55 -7.65 4.32
C SER A 190 -2.18 -8.52 3.23
N GLU A 191 -2.78 -9.63 3.63
CA GLU A 191 -3.28 -10.65 2.72
C GLU A 191 -4.80 -10.73 2.75
N TRP A 192 -5.38 -10.70 1.56
CA TRP A 192 -6.80 -10.88 1.32
C TRP A 192 -7.05 -12.11 0.45
N VAL A 193 -8.12 -12.82 0.77
CA VAL A 193 -8.64 -13.92 -0.03
C VAL A 193 -9.97 -13.49 -0.63
N VAL A 194 -10.07 -13.58 -1.96
CA VAL A 194 -11.28 -13.24 -2.72
C VAL A 194 -11.87 -14.52 -3.26
N ASP A 195 -13.11 -14.83 -2.87
CA ASP A 195 -13.80 -16.04 -3.32
C ASP A 195 -14.47 -15.89 -4.70
N ALA A 196 -15.10 -16.95 -5.16
CA ALA A 196 -15.78 -16.98 -6.46
C ALA A 196 -16.99 -16.03 -6.56
N GLN A 197 -17.48 -15.51 -5.45
CA GLN A 197 -18.56 -14.53 -5.37
C GLN A 197 -18.05 -13.10 -5.12
N ASP A 198 -16.76 -12.86 -5.34
CA ASP A 198 -16.10 -11.57 -5.12
C ASP A 198 -16.16 -11.08 -3.65
N ARG A 199 -16.32 -11.98 -2.68
CA ARG A 199 -16.29 -11.62 -1.26
C ARG A 199 -14.84 -11.64 -0.77
N TRP A 200 -14.45 -10.56 -0.12
CA TRP A 200 -13.12 -10.34 0.42
C TRP A 200 -13.05 -10.79 1.88
N SER A 201 -12.06 -11.59 2.22
CA SER A 201 -11.77 -12.04 3.59
C SER A 201 -10.34 -11.68 3.94
N LEU A 202 -10.13 -10.99 5.08
CA LEU A 202 -8.80 -10.63 5.56
C LEU A 202 -8.17 -11.85 6.22
N ALA A 203 -7.08 -12.35 5.64
CA ALA A 203 -6.32 -13.47 6.19
C ALA A 203 -5.17 -12.99 7.10
N ARG A 204 -4.60 -11.81 6.80
CA ARG A 204 -3.44 -11.26 7.51
C ARG A 204 -3.42 -9.75 7.36
N TYR A 205 -3.09 -9.02 8.43
CA TYR A 205 -2.96 -7.57 8.37
C TYR A 205 -1.66 -7.12 9.01
N ASN A 206 -0.93 -6.24 8.32
CA ASN A 206 0.25 -5.55 8.82
C ASN A 206 1.32 -6.49 9.42
N ASP A 207 1.55 -7.64 8.81
CA ASP A 207 2.52 -8.61 9.27
C ASP A 207 3.94 -8.18 8.87
N ASP A 208 4.75 -7.86 9.87
CA ASP A 208 6.12 -7.33 9.78
C ASP A 208 7.16 -8.26 10.42
N THR A 209 6.83 -9.54 10.62
CA THR A 209 7.68 -10.51 11.33
C THR A 209 9.10 -10.65 10.78
N HIS A 210 9.32 -10.34 9.49
CA HIS A 210 10.64 -10.32 8.85
C HIS A 210 11.54 -9.17 9.31
N LEU A 211 11.00 -8.19 10.04
CA LEU A 211 11.75 -7.05 10.57
C LEU A 211 12.27 -7.32 11.99
N VAL A 212 11.85 -8.42 12.63
CA VAL A 212 12.31 -8.77 13.98
C VAL A 212 13.81 -9.08 13.96
N GLY A 213 14.58 -8.32 14.72
CA GLY A 213 16.04 -8.44 14.80
C GLY A 213 16.78 -7.77 13.64
N LEU A 214 16.11 -7.03 12.78
CA LEU A 214 16.75 -6.24 11.74
C LEU A 214 17.40 -5.00 12.38
N GLU A 215 18.69 -5.10 12.69
CA GLU A 215 19.50 -3.96 13.15
C GLU A 215 19.94 -3.14 11.92
N ILE A 216 19.44 -1.89 11.78
CA ILE A 216 19.81 -0.96 10.71
C ILE A 216 19.93 0.45 11.29
#